data_ba0c2f6600d76f5c0065b7ee0ea988d5
#
_entry.id   ba0c2f6600d76f5c0065b7ee0ea988d5
#
_cell.length_a   1.000
_cell.length_b   1.000
_cell.length_c   1.000
_cell.angle_alpha   90.00
_cell.angle_beta   90.00
_cell.angle_gamma   90.00
#
_symmetry.space_group_name_H-M   'P 1'
#
loop_
_entity.id
_entity.type
_entity.pdbx_description
1 polymer ?
#
loop_
_entity_poly.entity_id
_entity_poly.type
_entity_poly.pdbx_seq_one_letter_code
_entity_poly.pdbx_strand_id
1 'polypeptide(L)'
;MGQDERVHTVDHLESLCARAWPALAEVPLGDWSMRAAAGFTGRANSTLTCGDPGIPIPDALKVVEGFAAGHGIKPTAHVVRGSAHEAAIATAGWHVDLDHPGGAESLVMTGPLEKFAEGVAENLDLPGWWELTAGSEVSAAQRHVLGSGGTVCFASLTDDGEVVAAVRGAVVEDVLHVARLAVRPSHRRQGLARKLMGELAGWGLQQGATTCALQVAEHNHPAIRLYEELGCTEHHRYRYWIPAVS
;
A
#
# COMPACT_ATOMS: atom_id res chain seq x y z
N MET A 1 0.31 29.66 -16.06
CA MET A 1 0.82 29.63 -14.69
C MET A 1 0.92 28.17 -14.36
N GLY A 2 2.14 27.60 -14.43
CA GLY A 2 2.37 26.18 -14.21
C GLY A 2 1.93 25.78 -12.81
N GLN A 3 1.09 24.75 -12.71
CA GLN A 3 0.88 24.06 -11.45
C GLN A 3 2.23 23.43 -11.08
N ASP A 4 2.74 23.87 -9.94
CA ASP A 4 3.91 23.26 -9.30
C ASP A 4 3.52 21.80 -9.02
N GLU A 5 4.04 20.85 -9.80
CA GLU A 5 3.89 19.41 -9.52
C GLU A 5 4.53 19.21 -8.14
N ARG A 6 3.73 19.09 -7.10
CA ARG A 6 4.23 18.79 -5.76
C ARG A 6 4.80 17.38 -5.78
N VAL A 7 6.11 17.32 -5.98
CA VAL A 7 6.85 16.06 -5.91
C VAL A 7 6.99 15.71 -4.43
N HIS A 8 6.26 14.72 -3.95
CA HIS A 8 6.44 14.19 -2.60
C HIS A 8 7.85 13.61 -2.45
N THR A 9 8.50 13.88 -1.32
CA THR A 9 9.72 13.13 -0.98
C THR A 9 9.36 11.67 -0.69
N VAL A 10 10.34 10.78 -0.81
CA VAL A 10 10.15 9.34 -0.54
C VAL A 10 9.56 9.11 0.86
N ASP A 11 10.17 9.68 1.89
CA ASP A 11 9.74 9.50 3.28
C ASP A 11 8.33 10.06 3.52
N HIS A 12 8.01 11.21 2.91
CA HIS A 12 6.68 11.78 3.02
C HIS A 12 5.62 10.90 2.34
N LEU A 13 5.89 10.43 1.12
CA LEU A 13 4.98 9.55 0.39
C LEU A 13 4.75 8.22 1.12
N GLU A 14 5.81 7.62 1.66
CA GLU A 14 5.72 6.40 2.47
C GLU A 14 4.86 6.62 3.73
N SER A 15 5.02 7.77 4.40
CA SER A 15 4.18 8.15 5.54
C SER A 15 2.71 8.29 5.14
N LEU A 16 2.40 8.94 4.00
CA LEU A 16 1.03 9.05 3.50
C LEU A 16 0.44 7.68 3.15
N CYS A 17 1.22 6.82 2.48
CA CYS A 17 0.80 5.44 2.18
C CYS A 17 0.56 4.60 3.44
N ALA A 18 1.40 4.77 4.48
CA ALA A 18 1.22 4.09 5.76
C ALA A 18 -0.05 4.56 6.48
N ARG A 19 -0.31 5.87 6.51
CA ARG A 19 -1.55 6.46 7.07
C ARG A 19 -2.80 6.02 6.30
N ALA A 20 -2.70 5.84 4.99
CA ALA A 20 -3.78 5.31 4.14
C ALA A 20 -4.00 3.80 4.34
N TRP A 21 -3.07 3.09 4.96
CA TRP A 21 -3.09 1.64 5.20
C TRP A 21 -2.72 1.33 6.66
N PRO A 22 -3.53 1.77 7.64
CA PRO A 22 -3.19 1.76 9.06
C PRO A 22 -3.13 0.34 9.61
N ALA A 23 -2.21 0.12 10.54
CA ALA A 23 -2.15 -1.12 11.32
C ALA A 23 -3.12 -1.08 12.52
N LEU A 24 -3.35 -2.23 13.17
CA LEU A 24 -4.10 -2.30 14.42
C LEU A 24 -3.32 -1.74 15.61
N ALA A 25 -2.00 -1.97 15.60
CA ALA A 25 -1.07 -1.42 16.56
C ALA A 25 0.05 -0.70 15.81
N GLU A 26 0.33 0.52 16.20
CA GLU A 26 1.39 1.34 15.65
C GLU A 26 2.15 2.01 16.79
N VAL A 27 3.47 1.82 16.84
CA VAL A 27 4.34 2.36 17.88
C VAL A 27 5.54 3.04 17.22
N PRO A 28 5.82 4.31 17.51
CA PRO A 28 6.98 5.01 16.98
C PRO A 28 8.29 4.51 17.60
N LEU A 29 9.34 4.54 16.80
CA LEU A 29 10.74 4.38 17.24
C LEU A 29 11.55 5.48 16.56
N GLY A 30 11.71 6.62 17.21
CA GLY A 30 12.13 7.84 16.53
C GLY A 30 11.15 8.20 15.41
N ASP A 31 11.67 8.35 14.18
CA ASP A 31 10.83 8.55 12.99
C ASP A 31 10.31 7.24 12.38
N TRP A 32 10.86 6.09 12.80
CA TRP A 32 10.36 4.79 12.33
C TRP A 32 9.00 4.47 12.94
N SER A 33 8.17 3.72 12.20
CA SER A 33 6.88 3.24 12.67
C SER A 33 6.83 1.71 12.68
N MET A 34 6.73 1.11 13.89
CA MET A 34 6.53 -0.33 14.07
C MET A 34 5.04 -0.64 14.01
N ARG A 35 4.63 -1.53 13.10
CA ARG A 35 3.22 -1.78 12.78
C ARG A 35 2.86 -3.24 12.86
N ALA A 36 1.68 -3.55 13.43
CA ALA A 36 1.13 -4.90 13.55
C ALA A 36 -0.37 -4.92 13.26
N ALA A 37 -0.81 -5.87 12.45
CA ALA A 37 -2.22 -6.08 12.07
C ALA A 37 -2.54 -7.57 11.92
N ALA A 38 -2.18 -8.38 12.93
CA ALA A 38 -2.46 -9.82 13.00
C ALA A 38 -2.09 -10.58 11.71
N GLY A 39 -0.97 -10.21 11.06
CA GLY A 39 -0.48 -10.86 9.83
C GLY A 39 -1.17 -10.41 8.54
N PHE A 40 -2.20 -9.57 8.60
CA PHE A 40 -2.85 -9.09 7.37
C PHE A 40 -1.99 -8.06 6.66
N THR A 41 -1.42 -8.46 5.52
CA THR A 41 -0.46 -7.78 4.63
C THR A 41 0.90 -7.43 5.24
N GLY A 42 1.96 -7.51 4.42
CA GLY A 42 3.31 -7.12 4.82
C GLY A 42 3.39 -5.65 5.24
N ARG A 43 2.72 -4.75 4.52
CA ARG A 43 2.72 -3.30 4.82
C ARG A 43 2.22 -2.96 6.22
N ALA A 44 1.15 -3.60 6.67
CA ALA A 44 0.59 -3.37 8.01
C ALA A 44 1.25 -4.24 9.10
N ASN A 45 2.21 -5.10 8.77
CA ASN A 45 2.96 -5.96 9.68
C ASN A 45 4.47 -5.84 9.46
N SER A 46 4.96 -4.63 9.29
CA SER A 46 6.37 -4.32 9.13
C SER A 46 6.70 -2.97 9.73
N THR A 47 7.93 -2.78 10.13
CA THR A 47 8.44 -1.47 10.54
C THR A 47 8.79 -0.64 9.31
N LEU A 48 8.15 0.51 9.14
CA LEU A 48 8.54 1.50 8.14
C LEU A 48 9.80 2.22 8.61
N THR A 49 10.88 2.12 7.83
CA THR A 49 12.21 2.62 8.22
C THR A 49 12.55 3.95 7.52
N CYS A 50 11.62 4.89 7.50
CA CYS A 50 11.84 6.24 6.99
C CYS A 50 12.28 7.17 8.13
N GLY A 51 13.24 8.08 7.86
CA GLY A 51 13.77 8.99 8.88
C GLY A 51 14.73 8.32 9.88
N ASP A 52 14.99 8.97 11.01
CA ASP A 52 15.95 8.55 12.03
C ASP A 52 15.26 7.76 13.17
N PRO A 53 15.66 6.50 13.47
CA PRO A 53 15.11 5.76 14.60
C PRO A 53 15.51 6.34 15.97
N GLY A 54 16.40 7.34 16.03
CA GLY A 54 16.87 7.98 17.27
C GLY A 54 17.87 7.14 18.08
N ILE A 55 18.20 5.94 17.64
CA ILE A 55 19.18 5.02 18.25
C ILE A 55 19.95 4.29 17.14
N PRO A 56 21.10 3.67 17.44
CA PRO A 56 21.87 2.91 16.45
C PRO A 56 21.04 1.80 15.79
N ILE A 57 21.18 1.63 14.47
CA ILE A 57 20.41 0.66 13.68
C ILE A 57 20.40 -0.77 14.29
N PRO A 58 21.53 -1.35 14.75
CA PRO A 58 21.49 -2.68 15.36
C PRO A 58 20.61 -2.78 16.61
N ASP A 59 20.51 -1.70 17.38
CA ASP A 59 19.65 -1.65 18.56
C ASP A 59 18.18 -1.39 18.19
N ALA A 60 17.94 -0.54 17.19
CA ALA A 60 16.61 -0.33 16.63
C ALA A 60 16.01 -1.65 16.11
N LEU A 61 16.78 -2.46 15.41
CA LEU A 61 16.35 -3.77 14.91
C LEU A 61 15.99 -4.76 16.02
N LYS A 62 16.71 -4.75 17.16
CA LYS A 62 16.33 -5.55 18.36
C LYS A 62 14.98 -5.09 18.94
N VAL A 63 14.72 -3.78 18.94
CA VAL A 63 13.41 -3.26 19.36
C VAL A 63 12.30 -3.72 18.40
N VAL A 64 12.55 -3.70 17.08
CA VAL A 64 11.65 -4.24 16.07
C VAL A 64 11.36 -5.73 16.28
N GLU A 65 12.39 -6.54 16.58
CA GLU A 65 12.23 -7.97 16.90
C GLU A 65 11.36 -8.17 18.14
N GLY A 66 11.63 -7.40 19.21
CA GLY A 66 10.84 -7.44 20.45
C GLY A 66 9.37 -7.04 20.23
N PHE A 67 9.12 -5.99 19.46
CA PHE A 67 7.77 -5.58 19.08
C PHE A 67 7.05 -6.68 18.29
N ALA A 68 7.71 -7.25 17.28
CA ALA A 68 7.13 -8.31 16.46
C ALA A 68 6.79 -9.55 17.28
N ALA A 69 7.68 -9.97 18.18
CA ALA A 69 7.44 -11.09 19.09
C ALA A 69 6.25 -10.83 20.02
N GLY A 70 6.13 -9.62 20.56
CA GLY A 70 5.00 -9.21 21.41
C GLY A 70 3.64 -9.22 20.70
N HIS A 71 3.63 -9.10 19.37
CA HIS A 71 2.42 -9.12 18.54
C HIS A 71 2.21 -10.43 17.76
N GLY A 72 3.10 -11.42 17.94
CA GLY A 72 3.00 -12.71 17.25
C GLY A 72 3.14 -12.63 15.73
N ILE A 73 3.92 -11.65 15.23
CA ILE A 73 4.20 -11.47 13.80
C ILE A 73 5.69 -11.70 13.51
N LYS A 74 6.02 -11.96 12.24
CA LYS A 74 7.41 -12.07 11.79
C LYS A 74 8.09 -10.69 11.88
N PRO A 75 9.29 -10.58 12.49
CA PRO A 75 10.02 -9.33 12.47
C PRO A 75 10.39 -8.98 11.03
N THR A 76 9.91 -7.82 10.58
CA THR A 76 10.03 -7.38 9.19
C THR A 76 10.28 -5.88 9.15
N ALA A 77 11.30 -5.45 8.42
CA ALA A 77 11.55 -4.05 8.10
C ALA A 77 11.13 -3.76 6.66
N HIS A 78 10.32 -2.70 6.46
CA HIS A 78 9.99 -2.13 5.17
C HIS A 78 11.04 -1.08 4.85
N VAL A 79 11.95 -1.40 3.94
CA VAL A 79 13.14 -0.60 3.65
C VAL A 79 13.10 -0.07 2.23
N VAL A 80 13.17 1.24 2.09
CA VAL A 80 13.30 1.89 0.79
C VAL A 80 14.63 1.50 0.16
N ARG A 81 14.57 1.01 -1.08
CA ARG A 81 15.75 0.58 -1.84
C ARG A 81 16.69 1.76 -2.10
N GLY A 82 17.97 1.57 -1.82
CA GLY A 82 18.99 2.60 -1.96
C GLY A 82 18.98 3.67 -0.86
N SER A 83 18.16 3.51 0.18
CA SER A 83 18.19 4.39 1.36
C SER A 83 19.48 4.19 2.17
N ALA A 84 19.82 5.18 3.00
CA ALA A 84 20.95 5.08 3.92
C ALA A 84 20.82 3.90 4.91
N HIS A 85 19.59 3.48 5.20
CA HIS A 85 19.32 2.39 6.14
C HIS A 85 19.57 1.01 5.53
N GLU A 86 19.44 0.83 4.21
CA GLU A 86 19.53 -0.48 3.56
C GLU A 86 20.89 -1.16 3.85
N ALA A 87 21.99 -0.43 3.66
CA ALA A 87 23.33 -0.95 3.92
C ALA A 87 23.58 -1.25 5.43
N ALA A 88 23.06 -0.39 6.31
CA ALA A 88 23.23 -0.55 7.75
C ALA A 88 22.40 -1.74 8.27
N ILE A 89 21.20 -1.96 7.77
CA ILE A 89 20.33 -3.10 8.07
C ILE A 89 20.97 -4.41 7.59
N ALA A 90 21.54 -4.42 6.38
CA ALA A 90 22.31 -5.56 5.87
C ALA A 90 23.52 -5.88 6.74
N THR A 91 24.28 -4.85 7.16
CA THR A 91 25.44 -5.01 8.05
C THR A 91 25.06 -5.55 9.43
N ALA A 92 23.85 -5.25 9.90
CA ALA A 92 23.32 -5.78 11.16
C ALA A 92 22.83 -7.23 11.05
N GLY A 93 23.02 -7.90 9.89
CA GLY A 93 22.71 -9.32 9.71
C GLY A 93 21.29 -9.59 9.20
N TRP A 94 20.55 -8.57 8.79
CA TRP A 94 19.27 -8.77 8.13
C TRP A 94 19.45 -8.94 6.62
N HIS A 95 18.51 -9.63 5.97
CA HIS A 95 18.53 -9.89 4.54
C HIS A 95 17.14 -9.71 3.93
N VAL A 96 17.07 -9.53 2.61
CA VAL A 96 15.81 -9.40 1.88
C VAL A 96 15.00 -10.69 2.01
N ASP A 97 13.73 -10.58 2.36
CA ASP A 97 12.77 -11.70 2.39
C ASP A 97 12.37 -12.09 0.95
N LEU A 98 13.17 -12.96 0.32
CA LEU A 98 12.93 -13.41 -1.05
C LEU A 98 11.66 -14.25 -1.18
N ASP A 99 11.20 -14.86 -0.09
CA ASP A 99 10.01 -15.72 -0.04
C ASP A 99 8.76 -14.96 0.43
N HIS A 100 8.81 -13.61 0.50
CA HIS A 100 7.68 -12.81 0.92
C HIS A 100 6.47 -13.03 0.00
N PRO A 101 5.25 -13.37 0.53
CA PRO A 101 4.09 -13.71 -0.31
C PRO A 101 3.64 -12.61 -1.28
N GLY A 102 3.92 -11.36 -0.97
CA GLY A 102 3.64 -10.20 -1.83
C GLY A 102 4.76 -9.85 -2.81
N GLY A 103 5.81 -10.69 -2.90
CA GLY A 103 7.03 -10.41 -3.65
C GLY A 103 8.12 -9.76 -2.80
N ALA A 104 9.38 -10.02 -3.15
CA ALA A 104 10.55 -9.52 -2.45
C ALA A 104 10.73 -8.00 -2.59
N GLU A 105 10.30 -7.45 -3.71
CA GLU A 105 10.40 -6.02 -4.04
C GLU A 105 9.05 -5.49 -4.56
N SER A 106 8.72 -4.28 -4.19
CA SER A 106 7.54 -3.57 -4.68
C SER A 106 7.93 -2.20 -5.23
N LEU A 107 7.27 -1.82 -6.33
CA LEU A 107 7.30 -0.47 -6.87
C LEU A 107 6.26 0.37 -6.14
N VAL A 108 6.62 1.59 -5.77
CA VAL A 108 5.68 2.67 -5.45
C VAL A 108 5.53 3.50 -6.71
N MET A 109 4.33 3.54 -7.26
CA MET A 109 4.04 4.30 -8.48
C MET A 109 3.13 5.47 -8.14
N THR A 110 3.36 6.61 -8.80
CA THR A 110 2.55 7.82 -8.66
C THR A 110 2.15 8.39 -10.01
N GLY A 111 1.04 9.10 -10.04
CA GLY A 111 0.59 9.80 -11.23
C GLY A 111 -0.53 10.79 -10.94
N PRO A 112 -0.72 11.84 -11.74
CA PRO A 112 -1.75 12.82 -11.53
C PRO A 112 -3.13 12.23 -11.87
N LEU A 113 -4.09 12.37 -10.94
CA LEU A 113 -5.44 11.82 -11.07
C LEU A 113 -6.18 12.35 -12.30
N GLU A 114 -5.99 13.62 -12.64
CA GLU A 114 -6.64 14.28 -13.76
C GLU A 114 -6.37 13.63 -15.13
N LYS A 115 -5.23 12.91 -15.27
CA LYS A 115 -4.87 12.25 -16.53
C LYS A 115 -5.78 11.05 -16.86
N PHE A 116 -6.40 10.45 -15.85
CA PHE A 116 -7.19 9.23 -16.08
C PHE A 116 -8.55 9.22 -15.35
N ALA A 117 -8.89 10.31 -14.66
CA ALA A 117 -10.20 10.44 -14.03
C ALA A 117 -11.32 10.41 -15.10
N GLU A 118 -12.25 9.44 -14.96
CA GLU A 118 -13.37 9.25 -15.87
C GLU A 118 -14.60 8.78 -15.07
N GLY A 119 -15.58 9.65 -14.91
CA GLY A 119 -16.72 9.39 -14.02
C GLY A 119 -16.38 9.58 -12.55
N VAL A 120 -17.20 9.02 -11.67
CA VAL A 120 -17.04 9.07 -10.21
C VAL A 120 -17.50 7.74 -9.60
N ALA A 121 -16.64 7.11 -8.82
CA ALA A 121 -17.00 5.88 -8.13
C ALA A 121 -18.04 6.15 -7.03
N GLU A 122 -19.02 5.25 -6.93
CA GLU A 122 -19.88 5.17 -5.75
C GLU A 122 -19.17 4.41 -4.63
N ASN A 123 -19.26 4.95 -3.42
CA ASN A 123 -18.71 4.31 -2.23
C ASN A 123 -19.77 3.37 -1.62
N LEU A 124 -19.68 2.08 -1.93
CA LEU A 124 -20.65 1.08 -1.50
C LEU A 124 -19.97 -0.07 -0.75
N ASP A 125 -20.32 -0.22 0.52
CA ASP A 125 -19.87 -1.35 1.36
C ASP A 125 -20.70 -2.60 1.04
N LEU A 126 -20.37 -3.26 -0.08
CA LEU A 126 -21.05 -4.45 -0.57
C LEU A 126 -20.38 -5.74 -0.09
N PRO A 127 -21.13 -6.78 0.31
CA PRO A 127 -20.55 -8.08 0.66
C PRO A 127 -19.64 -8.66 -0.44
N GLY A 128 -20.02 -8.53 -1.71
CA GLY A 128 -19.23 -8.98 -2.85
C GLY A 128 -17.91 -8.21 -3.03
N TRP A 129 -17.81 -6.96 -2.57
CA TRP A 129 -16.54 -6.22 -2.53
C TRP A 129 -15.54 -6.91 -1.58
N TRP A 130 -16.01 -7.24 -0.37
CA TRP A 130 -15.17 -7.91 0.64
C TRP A 130 -14.75 -9.30 0.18
N GLU A 131 -15.69 -10.08 -0.38
CA GLU A 131 -15.38 -11.40 -0.93
C GLU A 131 -14.27 -11.34 -1.98
N LEU A 132 -14.37 -10.40 -2.92
CA LEU A 132 -13.41 -10.29 -4.03
C LEU A 132 -12.03 -9.77 -3.58
N THR A 133 -11.97 -8.91 -2.55
CA THR A 133 -10.75 -8.21 -2.13
C THR A 133 -10.09 -8.77 -0.88
N ALA A 134 -10.86 -9.43 0.00
CA ALA A 134 -10.39 -9.89 1.31
C ALA A 134 -10.68 -11.39 1.57
N GLY A 135 -11.57 -12.00 0.76
CA GLY A 135 -12.00 -13.39 0.92
C GLY A 135 -13.36 -13.49 1.60
N SER A 136 -13.88 -14.73 1.68
CA SER A 136 -15.22 -15.02 2.24
C SER A 136 -15.32 -14.78 3.75
N GLU A 137 -14.22 -14.93 4.47
CA GLU A 137 -14.15 -14.68 5.93
C GLU A 137 -13.26 -13.49 6.20
N VAL A 138 -13.88 -12.37 6.61
CA VAL A 138 -13.17 -11.11 6.84
C VAL A 138 -12.88 -10.93 8.33
N SER A 139 -11.61 -10.99 8.68
CA SER A 139 -11.14 -10.78 10.07
C SER A 139 -11.29 -9.34 10.53
N ALA A 140 -11.23 -9.12 11.85
CA ALA A 140 -11.23 -7.77 12.43
C ALA A 140 -10.05 -6.92 11.94
N ALA A 141 -8.87 -7.54 11.75
CA ALA A 141 -7.69 -6.86 11.20
C ALA A 141 -7.92 -6.40 9.76
N GLN A 142 -8.51 -7.26 8.92
CA GLN A 142 -8.86 -6.89 7.55
C GLN A 142 -9.87 -5.75 7.50
N ARG A 143 -10.92 -5.80 8.34
CA ARG A 143 -11.92 -4.70 8.43
C ARG A 143 -11.27 -3.39 8.85
N HIS A 144 -10.38 -3.43 9.84
CA HIS A 144 -9.68 -2.24 10.29
C HIS A 144 -8.80 -1.67 9.19
N VAL A 145 -7.86 -2.46 8.64
CA VAL A 145 -6.89 -2.00 7.64
C VAL A 145 -7.57 -1.50 6.36
N LEU A 146 -8.62 -2.21 5.91
CA LEU A 146 -9.33 -1.84 4.69
C LEU A 146 -10.35 -0.72 4.91
N GLY A 147 -10.97 -0.64 6.10
CA GLY A 147 -12.01 0.33 6.41
C GLY A 147 -11.52 1.64 7.03
N SER A 148 -10.22 1.79 7.28
CA SER A 148 -9.65 2.98 7.96
C SER A 148 -8.53 3.61 7.13
N GLY A 149 -8.02 4.75 7.59
CA GLY A 149 -6.89 5.43 6.94
C GLY A 149 -7.32 6.54 5.99
N GLY A 150 -7.78 7.65 6.55
CA GLY A 150 -8.29 8.80 5.80
C GLY A 150 -9.74 8.63 5.36
N THR A 151 -10.12 9.28 4.25
CA THR A 151 -11.43 9.09 3.64
C THR A 151 -11.37 7.87 2.72
N VAL A 152 -12.14 6.82 3.02
CA VAL A 152 -12.09 5.53 2.32
C VAL A 152 -13.22 5.39 1.33
N CYS A 153 -12.95 4.80 0.17
CA CYS A 153 -13.92 4.40 -0.83
C CYS A 153 -13.76 2.89 -1.15
N PHE A 154 -14.88 2.18 -1.11
CA PHE A 154 -15.05 0.82 -1.61
C PHE A 154 -15.75 0.87 -2.96
N ALA A 155 -14.98 1.05 -4.03
CA ALA A 155 -15.52 1.12 -5.38
C ALA A 155 -15.66 -0.26 -6.00
N SER A 156 -16.76 -0.48 -6.73
CA SER A 156 -17.03 -1.75 -7.40
C SER A 156 -17.83 -1.56 -8.69
N LEU A 157 -17.69 -2.53 -9.60
CA LEU A 157 -18.56 -2.70 -10.75
C LEU A 157 -19.33 -4.01 -10.60
N THR A 158 -20.59 -3.98 -10.97
CA THR A 158 -21.49 -5.14 -10.90
C THR A 158 -21.93 -5.58 -12.29
N ASP A 159 -22.16 -6.88 -12.47
CA ASP A 159 -22.79 -7.50 -13.62
C ASP A 159 -23.84 -8.49 -13.12
N ASP A 160 -25.07 -8.40 -13.60
CA ASP A 160 -26.22 -9.20 -13.12
C ASP A 160 -26.37 -9.23 -11.58
N GLY A 161 -26.03 -8.12 -10.91
CA GLY A 161 -26.12 -7.99 -9.44
C GLY A 161 -24.93 -8.55 -8.67
N GLU A 162 -23.95 -9.16 -9.33
CA GLU A 162 -22.71 -9.63 -8.71
C GLU A 162 -21.57 -8.61 -8.84
N VAL A 163 -20.74 -8.43 -7.81
CA VAL A 163 -19.53 -7.62 -7.89
C VAL A 163 -18.49 -8.36 -8.73
N VAL A 164 -18.13 -7.81 -9.88
CA VAL A 164 -17.19 -8.40 -10.84
C VAL A 164 -15.83 -7.71 -10.85
N ALA A 165 -15.77 -6.47 -10.38
CA ALA A 165 -14.52 -5.74 -10.16
C ALA A 165 -14.63 -4.90 -8.90
N ALA A 166 -13.53 -4.75 -8.18
CA ALA A 166 -13.46 -4.01 -6.93
C ALA A 166 -12.10 -3.33 -6.77
N VAL A 167 -12.08 -2.18 -6.11
CA VAL A 167 -10.86 -1.47 -5.72
C VAL A 167 -11.11 -0.68 -4.43
N ARG A 168 -10.07 -0.50 -3.63
CA ARG A 168 -10.06 0.38 -2.48
C ARG A 168 -9.32 1.67 -2.81
N GLY A 169 -9.93 2.81 -2.52
CA GLY A 169 -9.27 4.11 -2.43
C GLY A 169 -9.22 4.60 -0.98
N ALA A 170 -8.18 5.35 -0.65
CA ALA A 170 -8.14 6.12 0.60
C ALA A 170 -7.45 7.45 0.34
N VAL A 171 -8.11 8.56 0.67
CA VAL A 171 -7.54 9.90 0.53
C VAL A 171 -6.93 10.32 1.86
N VAL A 172 -5.64 10.63 1.80
CA VAL A 172 -4.86 11.22 2.90
C VAL A 172 -4.13 12.44 2.34
N GLU A 173 -4.47 13.62 2.84
CA GLU A 173 -4.01 14.89 2.29
C GLU A 173 -4.36 15.01 0.80
N ASP A 174 -3.41 15.22 -0.08
CA ASP A 174 -3.60 15.33 -1.53
C ASP A 174 -3.34 14.02 -2.30
N VAL A 175 -3.16 12.89 -1.58
CA VAL A 175 -2.88 11.58 -2.16
C VAL A 175 -4.09 10.66 -2.08
N LEU A 176 -4.51 10.12 -3.22
CA LEU A 176 -5.37 8.95 -3.33
C LEU A 176 -4.50 7.68 -3.34
N HIS A 177 -4.45 6.99 -2.22
CA HIS A 177 -3.81 5.68 -2.13
C HIS A 177 -4.74 4.59 -2.67
N VAL A 178 -4.31 3.89 -3.72
CA VAL A 178 -5.07 2.82 -4.38
C VAL A 178 -4.55 1.46 -3.97
N ALA A 179 -5.45 0.57 -3.58
CA ALA A 179 -5.11 -0.79 -3.19
C ALA A 179 -6.24 -1.78 -3.53
N ARG A 180 -5.93 -3.08 -3.54
CA ARG A 180 -6.90 -4.16 -3.69
C ARG A 180 -7.70 -4.12 -5.00
N LEU A 181 -7.13 -3.61 -6.09
CA LEU A 181 -7.73 -3.72 -7.41
C LEU A 181 -7.83 -5.20 -7.81
N ALA A 182 -9.04 -5.66 -8.00
CA ALA A 182 -9.34 -7.04 -8.36
C ALA A 182 -10.44 -7.10 -9.43
N VAL A 183 -10.34 -8.08 -10.35
CA VAL A 183 -11.37 -8.37 -11.36
C VAL A 183 -11.58 -9.88 -11.39
N ARG A 184 -12.84 -10.33 -11.30
CA ARG A 184 -13.17 -11.77 -11.40
C ARG A 184 -12.56 -12.38 -12.67
N PRO A 185 -11.99 -13.59 -12.63
CA PRO A 185 -11.30 -14.21 -13.77
C PRO A 185 -12.16 -14.22 -15.05
N SER A 186 -13.45 -14.52 -14.94
CA SER A 186 -14.42 -14.55 -16.04
C SER A 186 -14.66 -13.17 -16.72
N HIS A 187 -14.32 -12.08 -16.04
CA HIS A 187 -14.57 -10.70 -16.51
C HIS A 187 -13.27 -9.94 -16.82
N ARG A 188 -12.12 -10.64 -16.83
CA ARG A 188 -10.83 -10.02 -17.20
C ARG A 188 -10.75 -9.66 -18.68
N ARG A 189 -9.85 -8.75 -19.02
CA ARG A 189 -9.57 -8.29 -20.40
C ARG A 189 -10.74 -7.55 -21.07
N GLN A 190 -11.67 -7.03 -20.29
CA GLN A 190 -12.84 -6.25 -20.74
C GLN A 190 -12.74 -4.75 -20.37
N GLY A 191 -11.57 -4.26 -19.96
CA GLY A 191 -11.37 -2.86 -19.59
C GLY A 191 -11.87 -2.48 -18.19
N LEU A 192 -12.47 -3.42 -17.40
CA LEU A 192 -13.11 -3.11 -16.11
C LEU A 192 -12.14 -2.50 -15.08
N ALA A 193 -10.89 -2.98 -15.04
CA ALA A 193 -9.88 -2.41 -14.15
C ALA A 193 -9.58 -0.94 -14.48
N ARG A 194 -9.45 -0.60 -15.77
CA ARG A 194 -9.22 0.77 -16.24
C ARG A 194 -10.42 1.66 -15.89
N LYS A 195 -11.63 1.20 -16.18
CA LYS A 195 -12.88 1.93 -15.89
C LYS A 195 -12.96 2.23 -14.39
N LEU A 196 -12.78 1.23 -13.54
CA LEU A 196 -12.87 1.37 -12.09
C LEU A 196 -11.79 2.30 -11.53
N MET A 197 -10.58 2.25 -12.07
CA MET A 197 -9.50 3.21 -11.72
C MET A 197 -9.88 4.65 -12.12
N GLY A 198 -10.49 4.86 -13.29
CA GLY A 198 -10.95 6.17 -13.73
C GLY A 198 -12.05 6.73 -12.83
N GLU A 199 -13.06 5.92 -12.48
CA GLU A 199 -14.14 6.32 -11.57
C GLU A 199 -13.60 6.62 -10.15
N LEU A 200 -12.66 5.80 -9.64
CA LEU A 200 -12.02 6.03 -8.35
C LEU A 200 -11.18 7.32 -8.35
N ALA A 201 -10.48 7.62 -9.46
CA ALA A 201 -9.74 8.88 -9.60
C ALA A 201 -10.68 10.10 -9.56
N GLY A 202 -11.82 10.03 -10.24
CA GLY A 202 -12.85 11.08 -10.18
C GLY A 202 -13.39 11.29 -8.77
N TRP A 203 -13.62 10.20 -8.02
CA TRP A 203 -13.98 10.30 -6.60
C TRP A 203 -12.85 10.95 -5.78
N GLY A 204 -11.60 10.54 -6.00
CA GLY A 204 -10.43 11.10 -5.30
C GLY A 204 -10.31 12.61 -5.52
N LEU A 205 -10.49 13.09 -6.75
CA LEU A 205 -10.51 14.53 -7.08
C LEU A 205 -11.60 15.28 -6.30
N GLN A 206 -12.80 14.70 -6.14
CA GLN A 206 -13.87 15.29 -5.33
C GLN A 206 -13.53 15.36 -3.85
N GLN A 207 -12.66 14.46 -3.35
CA GLN A 207 -12.14 14.50 -1.98
C GLN A 207 -10.91 15.40 -1.82
N GLY A 208 -10.47 16.08 -2.88
CA GLY A 208 -9.33 17.01 -2.86
C GLY A 208 -7.97 16.36 -3.13
N ALA A 209 -7.93 15.07 -3.45
CA ALA A 209 -6.68 14.44 -3.89
C ALA A 209 -6.32 14.88 -5.31
N THR A 210 -5.03 15.00 -5.59
CA THR A 210 -4.50 15.33 -6.92
C THR A 210 -3.58 14.25 -7.46
N THR A 211 -2.98 13.47 -6.56
CA THR A 211 -1.97 12.46 -6.85
C THR A 211 -2.49 11.07 -6.53
N CYS A 212 -2.39 10.15 -7.49
CA CYS A 212 -2.52 8.71 -7.24
C CYS A 212 -1.22 8.17 -6.67
N ALA A 213 -1.30 7.33 -5.64
CA ALA A 213 -0.18 6.52 -5.18
C ALA A 213 -0.63 5.07 -4.99
N LEU A 214 0.20 4.12 -5.41
CA LEU A 214 -0.07 2.69 -5.25
C LEU A 214 1.23 1.90 -5.11
N GLN A 215 1.14 0.72 -4.50
CA GLN A 215 2.25 -0.21 -4.42
C GLN A 215 1.90 -1.48 -5.20
N VAL A 216 2.85 -1.92 -6.02
CA VAL A 216 2.70 -3.12 -6.85
C VAL A 216 3.97 -3.97 -6.80
N ALA A 217 3.80 -5.29 -6.64
CA ALA A 217 4.93 -6.22 -6.69
C ALA A 217 5.62 -6.17 -8.07
N GLU A 218 6.94 -6.21 -8.09
CA GLU A 218 7.75 -6.09 -9.33
C GLU A 218 7.39 -7.14 -10.39
N HIS A 219 6.96 -8.31 -9.98
CA HIS A 219 6.56 -9.40 -10.88
C HIS A 219 5.13 -9.26 -11.44
N ASN A 220 4.33 -8.31 -10.94
CA ASN A 220 2.95 -8.10 -11.42
C ASN A 220 2.92 -7.21 -12.67
N HIS A 221 3.57 -7.67 -13.74
CA HIS A 221 3.67 -6.94 -14.99
C HIS A 221 2.33 -6.49 -15.61
N PRO A 222 1.22 -7.28 -15.50
CA PRO A 222 -0.07 -6.82 -16.01
C PRO A 222 -0.60 -5.57 -15.29
N ALA A 223 -0.43 -5.49 -13.95
CA ALA A 223 -0.84 -4.32 -13.19
C ALA A 223 0.08 -3.11 -13.44
N ILE A 224 1.40 -3.34 -13.49
CA ILE A 224 2.37 -2.27 -13.81
C ILE A 224 2.02 -1.62 -15.15
N ARG A 225 1.80 -2.41 -16.21
CA ARG A 225 1.40 -1.88 -17.52
C ARG A 225 0.10 -1.08 -17.47
N LEU A 226 -0.91 -1.56 -16.74
CA LEU A 226 -2.16 -0.80 -16.55
C LEU A 226 -1.90 0.57 -15.93
N TYR A 227 -1.08 0.63 -14.88
CA TYR A 227 -0.78 1.89 -14.19
C TYR A 227 0.07 2.84 -15.05
N GLU A 228 1.04 2.31 -15.80
CA GLU A 228 1.81 3.10 -16.79
C GLU A 228 0.90 3.69 -17.88
N GLU A 229 -0.04 2.92 -18.42
CA GLU A 229 -1.04 3.39 -19.39
C GLU A 229 -2.00 4.43 -18.82
N LEU A 230 -2.20 4.45 -17.50
CA LEU A 230 -2.96 5.49 -16.79
C LEU A 230 -2.10 6.75 -16.50
N GLY A 231 -0.81 6.71 -16.85
CA GLY A 231 0.13 7.83 -16.66
C GLY A 231 0.82 7.82 -15.31
N CYS A 232 0.77 6.72 -14.56
CA CYS A 232 1.61 6.54 -13.38
C CYS A 232 3.04 6.16 -13.78
N THR A 233 3.99 6.63 -13.00
CA THR A 233 5.41 6.31 -13.15
C THR A 233 5.98 5.78 -11.84
N GLU A 234 7.08 5.04 -11.92
CA GLU A 234 7.81 4.61 -10.73
C GLU A 234 8.36 5.82 -9.99
N HIS A 235 8.03 5.95 -8.71
CA HIS A 235 8.58 6.96 -7.81
C HIS A 235 9.81 6.41 -7.09
N HIS A 236 9.67 5.25 -6.45
CA HIS A 236 10.73 4.52 -5.76
C HIS A 236 10.34 3.05 -5.59
N ARG A 237 11.24 2.29 -4.96
CA ARG A 237 11.01 0.88 -4.61
C ARG A 237 11.32 0.63 -3.17
N TYR A 238 10.72 -0.41 -2.61
CA TYR A 238 11.04 -0.92 -1.29
C TYR A 238 11.14 -2.44 -1.26
N ARG A 239 11.78 -2.96 -0.21
CA ARG A 239 11.92 -4.39 0.06
C ARG A 239 11.54 -4.69 1.51
N TYR A 240 11.13 -5.93 1.74
CA TYR A 240 10.99 -6.44 3.09
C TYR A 240 12.30 -7.13 3.49
N TRP A 241 12.80 -6.75 4.67
CA TRP A 241 14.01 -7.30 5.26
C TRP A 241 13.67 -8.03 6.55
N ILE A 242 14.33 -9.16 6.80
CA ILE A 242 14.12 -10.04 7.96
C ILE A 242 15.45 -10.42 8.57
N PRO A 243 15.51 -10.75 9.89
CA PRO A 243 16.73 -11.23 10.52
C PRO A 243 17.17 -12.57 9.91
N ALA A 244 18.48 -12.82 9.89
CA ALA A 244 19.00 -14.16 9.62
C ALA A 244 18.46 -15.15 10.65
N VAL A 245 18.07 -16.33 10.18
CA VAL A 245 17.65 -17.41 11.09
C VAL A 245 18.89 -17.89 11.84
N SER A 246 18.87 -17.78 13.18
CA SER A 246 19.94 -18.27 14.07
C SER A 246 19.95 -19.80 14.12
#